data_ee5bb1fbd2e72184ff09bb8cccef33a1
#
_entry.id   ee5bb1fbd2e72184ff09bb8cccef33a1
#
_cell.length_a   1.000
_cell.length_b   1.000
_cell.length_c   1.000
_cell.angle_alpha   90.00
_cell.angle_beta   90.00
_cell.angle_gamma   90.00
#
_symmetry.space_group_name_H-M   'P 1'
#
loop_
_entity.id
_entity.type
_entity.pdbx_description
1 polymer ?
#
loop_
_entity_poly.entity_id
_entity_poly.type
_entity_poly.pdbx_seq_one_letter_code
_entity_poly.pdbx_strand_id
1 'polypeptide(L)'
;MARHINNIDELEKALQPTMMGLVNQLADEVYKTLNYFLNEYYTGWTPQSYRRTEDFLRSAVKTEAKMKGNRCVASVYIDYESMDDYVNATGFQVATWANTGYHGGLSVSHKPHVWDDTMDNTINNGSLLKSAIAYLKSKGFSVRV
;
A
#
# COMPACT_ATOMS: atom_id res chain seq x y z
N MET A 1 23.83 -26.59 -4.38
CA MET A 1 25.22 -26.28 -4.76
C MET A 1 25.58 -24.86 -4.31
N ALA A 2 26.61 -24.70 -3.53
CA ALA A 2 27.06 -23.36 -3.10
C ALA A 2 27.57 -22.59 -4.33
N ARG A 3 27.05 -21.39 -4.53
CA ARG A 3 27.50 -20.48 -5.58
C ARG A 3 28.62 -19.61 -5.02
N HIS A 4 29.78 -19.64 -5.67
CA HIS A 4 30.86 -18.73 -5.32
C HIS A 4 30.55 -17.32 -5.88
N ILE A 5 30.67 -16.33 -5.01
CA ILE A 5 30.47 -14.92 -5.34
C ILE A 5 31.82 -14.26 -5.18
N ASN A 6 32.37 -13.71 -6.26
CA ASN A 6 33.72 -13.20 -6.30
C ASN A 6 33.83 -11.67 -6.29
N ASN A 7 32.72 -10.98 -6.51
CA ASN A 7 32.67 -9.51 -6.52
C ASN A 7 31.27 -8.99 -6.15
N ILE A 8 31.17 -7.67 -5.97
CA ILE A 8 29.94 -7.00 -5.54
C ILE A 8 28.84 -7.15 -6.59
N ASP A 9 29.16 -7.08 -7.89
CA ASP A 9 28.16 -7.19 -8.96
C ASP A 9 27.51 -8.58 -8.98
N GLU A 10 28.30 -9.63 -8.74
CA GLU A 10 27.76 -11.00 -8.62
C GLU A 10 26.88 -11.16 -7.37
N LEU A 11 27.26 -10.50 -6.27
CA LEU A 11 26.47 -10.49 -5.05
C LEU A 11 25.12 -9.78 -5.27
N GLU A 12 25.13 -8.61 -5.88
CA GLU A 12 23.90 -7.88 -6.22
C GLU A 12 22.96 -8.71 -7.08
N LYS A 13 23.49 -9.34 -8.14
CA LYS A 13 22.69 -10.22 -9.01
C LYS A 13 22.12 -11.43 -8.25
N ALA A 14 22.90 -12.02 -7.35
CA ALA A 14 22.44 -13.14 -6.55
C ALA A 14 21.34 -12.76 -5.54
N LEU A 15 21.35 -11.52 -5.04
CA LEU A 15 20.37 -11.02 -4.09
C LEU A 15 19.07 -10.51 -4.74
N GLN A 16 19.09 -10.14 -6.01
CA GLN A 16 17.93 -9.55 -6.70
C GLN A 16 16.63 -10.35 -6.54
N PRO A 17 16.59 -11.67 -6.75
CA PRO A 17 15.34 -12.44 -6.59
C PRO A 17 14.79 -12.36 -5.16
N THR A 18 15.64 -12.39 -4.15
CA THR A 18 15.24 -12.26 -2.75
C THR A 18 14.69 -10.87 -2.45
N MET A 19 15.36 -9.82 -2.96
CA MET A 19 14.90 -8.44 -2.80
C MET A 19 13.57 -8.20 -3.48
N MET A 20 13.39 -8.69 -4.70
CA MET A 20 12.13 -8.57 -5.43
C MET A 20 10.99 -9.31 -4.73
N GLY A 21 11.23 -10.51 -4.24
CA GLY A 21 10.26 -11.27 -3.46
C GLY A 21 9.88 -10.57 -2.15
N LEU A 22 10.86 -10.02 -1.45
CA LEU A 22 10.62 -9.24 -0.23
C LEU A 22 9.75 -8.01 -0.52
N VAL A 23 10.14 -7.19 -1.50
CA VAL A 23 9.42 -5.94 -1.82
C VAL A 23 8.00 -6.23 -2.32
N ASN A 24 7.80 -7.29 -3.12
CA ASN A 24 6.46 -7.73 -3.52
C ASN A 24 5.60 -8.13 -2.32
N GLN A 25 6.14 -8.86 -1.35
CA GLN A 25 5.41 -9.23 -0.15
C GLN A 25 5.01 -8.01 0.68
N LEU A 26 5.92 -7.07 0.88
CA LEU A 26 5.63 -5.85 1.64
C LEU A 26 4.58 -4.97 0.93
N ALA A 27 4.69 -4.81 -0.38
CA ALA A 27 3.70 -4.09 -1.18
C ALA A 27 2.32 -4.76 -1.11
N ASP A 28 2.27 -6.09 -1.12
CA ASP A 28 1.03 -6.84 -0.98
C ASP A 28 0.36 -6.64 0.38
N GLU A 29 1.13 -6.57 1.46
CA GLU A 29 0.61 -6.28 2.81
C GLU A 29 0.01 -4.87 2.90
N VAL A 30 0.69 -3.86 2.37
CA VAL A 30 0.15 -2.49 2.32
C VAL A 30 -1.10 -2.43 1.45
N TYR A 31 -1.09 -3.06 0.29
CA TYR A 31 -2.23 -3.12 -0.63
C TYR A 31 -3.46 -3.76 0.02
N LYS A 32 -3.29 -4.89 0.69
CA LYS A 32 -4.38 -5.57 1.41
C LYS A 32 -4.93 -4.71 2.54
N THR A 33 -4.06 -4.05 3.30
CA THR A 33 -4.47 -3.16 4.38
C THR A 33 -5.21 -1.94 3.84
N LEU A 34 -4.74 -1.33 2.75
CA LEU A 34 -5.43 -0.23 2.09
C LEU A 34 -6.83 -0.64 1.62
N ASN A 35 -6.97 -1.79 0.99
CA ASN A 35 -8.27 -2.31 0.56
C ASN A 35 -9.19 -2.62 1.75
N TYR A 36 -8.63 -3.11 2.86
CA TYR A 36 -9.42 -3.30 4.09
C TYR A 36 -10.04 -1.98 4.55
N PHE A 37 -9.27 -0.90 4.65
CA PHE A 37 -9.79 0.39 5.09
C PHE A 37 -10.70 1.07 4.05
N LEU A 38 -10.48 0.84 2.76
CA LEU A 38 -11.43 1.25 1.73
C LEU A 38 -12.79 0.57 1.91
N ASN A 39 -12.81 -0.73 2.20
CA ASN A 39 -14.05 -1.46 2.48
C ASN A 39 -14.72 -0.96 3.78
N GLU A 40 -13.95 -0.77 4.85
CA GLU A 40 -14.45 -0.23 6.11
C GLU A 40 -15.05 1.17 5.94
N TYR A 41 -14.44 2.01 5.11
CA TYR A 41 -14.97 3.34 4.78
C TYR A 41 -16.37 3.26 4.16
N TYR A 42 -16.62 2.27 3.30
CA TYR A 42 -17.92 2.09 2.66
C TYR A 42 -18.96 1.40 3.54
N THR A 43 -18.56 0.62 4.54
CA THR A 43 -19.51 -0.09 5.41
C THR A 43 -20.14 0.81 6.48
N GLY A 44 -19.49 1.91 6.85
CA GLY A 44 -19.94 2.80 7.92
C GLY A 44 -21.07 3.76 7.54
N TRP A 45 -21.39 3.89 6.24
CA TRP A 45 -22.35 4.90 5.80
C TRP A 45 -22.95 4.58 4.43
N THR A 46 -24.25 4.76 4.30
CA THR A 46 -24.98 4.61 3.03
C THR A 46 -25.57 5.95 2.62
N PRO A 47 -25.21 6.49 1.43
CA PRO A 47 -25.79 7.74 0.96
C PRO A 47 -27.27 7.60 0.66
N GLN A 48 -28.06 8.61 1.07
CA GLN A 48 -29.51 8.64 0.83
C GLN A 48 -29.91 9.42 -0.43
N SER A 49 -29.03 10.31 -0.90
CA SER A 49 -29.34 11.26 -1.97
C SER A 49 -28.64 11.02 -3.31
N TYR A 50 -27.72 10.04 -3.39
CA TYR A 50 -27.01 9.71 -4.62
C TYR A 50 -26.60 8.24 -4.67
N ARG A 51 -26.36 7.73 -5.88
CA ARG A 51 -25.85 6.38 -6.07
C ARG A 51 -24.32 6.38 -6.01
N ARG A 52 -23.74 5.50 -5.23
CA ARG A 52 -22.27 5.29 -5.19
C ARG A 52 -21.80 4.65 -6.51
N THR A 53 -20.72 5.20 -7.07
CA THR A 53 -20.04 4.59 -8.20
C THR A 53 -19.06 3.48 -7.76
N GLU A 54 -18.64 3.52 -6.50
CA GLU A 54 -17.61 2.63 -5.91
C GLU A 54 -16.23 2.74 -6.57
N ASP A 55 -15.98 3.77 -7.36
CA ASP A 55 -14.68 3.99 -8.00
C ASP A 55 -13.57 4.17 -6.96
N PHE A 56 -13.86 4.90 -5.88
CA PHE A 56 -12.93 5.05 -4.77
C PHE A 56 -12.62 3.72 -4.08
N LEU A 57 -13.62 2.85 -3.91
CA LEU A 57 -13.43 1.51 -3.35
C LEU A 57 -12.44 0.66 -4.17
N ARG A 58 -12.44 0.85 -5.48
CA ARG A 58 -11.59 0.11 -6.43
C ARG A 58 -10.34 0.86 -6.85
N SER A 59 -10.02 1.96 -6.19
CA SER A 59 -8.92 2.85 -6.61
C SER A 59 -7.54 2.45 -6.11
N ALA A 60 -7.42 1.46 -5.23
CA ALA A 60 -6.12 0.99 -4.77
C ALA A 60 -5.37 0.25 -5.90
N VAL A 61 -4.13 0.64 -6.11
CA VAL A 61 -3.24 0.05 -7.12
C VAL A 61 -1.95 -0.39 -6.46
N LYS A 62 -1.45 -1.54 -6.89
CA LYS A 62 -0.15 -2.08 -6.52
C LYS A 62 0.65 -2.37 -7.79
N THR A 63 1.93 -2.01 -7.80
CA THR A 63 2.86 -2.38 -8.88
C THR A 63 3.73 -3.55 -8.44
N GLU A 64 4.22 -4.32 -9.42
CA GLU A 64 5.23 -5.35 -9.17
C GLU A 64 6.59 -4.72 -8.85
N ALA A 65 7.36 -5.40 -8.00
CA ALA A 65 8.71 -4.98 -7.67
C ALA A 65 9.61 -4.98 -8.91
N LYS A 66 10.36 -3.90 -9.08
CA LYS A 66 11.32 -3.71 -10.17
C LYS A 66 12.63 -3.20 -9.62
N MET A 67 13.72 -3.67 -10.24
CA MET A 67 15.04 -3.09 -9.99
C MET A 67 15.18 -1.77 -10.75
N LYS A 68 15.55 -0.72 -10.01
CA LYS A 68 15.95 0.58 -10.55
C LYS A 68 17.37 0.87 -10.06
N GLY A 69 18.37 0.53 -10.89
CA GLY A 69 19.77 0.55 -10.46
C GLY A 69 19.99 -0.45 -9.32
N ASN A 70 20.48 0.03 -8.19
CA ASN A 70 20.72 -0.77 -6.98
C ASN A 70 19.53 -0.78 -5.99
N ARG A 71 18.36 -0.30 -6.39
CA ARG A 71 17.13 -0.24 -5.58
C ARG A 71 16.08 -1.16 -6.14
N CYS A 72 15.35 -1.82 -5.24
CA CYS A 72 14.15 -2.56 -5.58
C CYS A 72 12.93 -1.76 -5.16
N VAL A 73 12.02 -1.48 -6.10
CA VAL A 73 10.89 -0.56 -5.88
C VAL A 73 9.58 -1.21 -6.29
N ALA A 74 8.58 -1.10 -5.44
CA ALA A 74 7.17 -1.29 -5.76
C ALA A 74 6.38 -0.10 -5.20
N SER A 75 5.19 0.13 -5.73
CA SER A 75 4.32 1.22 -5.30
C SER A 75 2.94 0.70 -4.93
N VAL A 76 2.35 1.29 -3.90
CA VAL A 76 0.95 1.14 -3.54
C VAL A 76 0.36 2.53 -3.40
N TYR A 77 -0.71 2.81 -4.11
CA TYR A 77 -1.30 4.14 -4.14
C TYR A 77 -2.80 4.08 -4.45
N ILE A 78 -3.46 5.21 -4.24
CA ILE A 78 -4.84 5.44 -4.66
C ILE A 78 -4.80 6.11 -6.03
N ASP A 79 -5.33 5.45 -7.04
CA ASP A 79 -5.40 5.99 -8.40
C ASP A 79 -6.63 6.89 -8.54
N TYR A 80 -6.50 8.11 -8.05
CA TYR A 80 -7.57 9.09 -8.11
C TYR A 80 -7.83 9.63 -9.53
N GLU A 81 -6.88 9.48 -10.45
CA GLU A 81 -7.06 9.91 -11.85
C GLU A 81 -7.96 8.98 -12.64
N SER A 82 -8.04 7.71 -12.25
CA SER A 82 -8.96 6.73 -12.87
C SER A 82 -10.40 6.84 -12.36
N MET A 83 -10.63 7.63 -11.30
CA MET A 83 -11.96 7.84 -10.74
C MET A 83 -12.73 8.83 -11.60
N ASP A 84 -14.01 8.51 -11.87
CA ASP A 84 -14.89 9.43 -12.56
C ASP A 84 -15.06 10.75 -11.79
N ASP A 85 -15.19 11.85 -12.52
CA ASP A 85 -15.52 13.13 -11.91
C ASP A 85 -16.92 13.06 -11.27
N TYR A 86 -16.97 13.35 -10.00
CA TYR A 86 -18.24 13.51 -9.29
C TYR A 86 -18.85 14.87 -9.62
N VAL A 87 -20.15 14.98 -9.50
CA VAL A 87 -20.90 16.21 -9.88
C VAL A 87 -20.32 17.46 -9.23
N ASN A 88 -19.74 17.36 -8.01
CA ASN A 88 -19.20 18.49 -7.26
C ASN A 88 -17.82 18.21 -6.66
N ALA A 89 -17.09 17.19 -7.13
CA ALA A 89 -15.80 16.83 -6.58
C ALA A 89 -14.94 16.04 -7.58
N THR A 90 -13.62 16.19 -7.46
CA THR A 90 -12.66 15.36 -8.19
C THR A 90 -12.32 14.09 -7.38
N GLY A 91 -11.78 13.07 -8.05
CA GLY A 91 -11.29 11.84 -7.37
C GLY A 91 -10.26 12.16 -6.28
N PHE A 92 -9.36 13.11 -6.51
CA PHE A 92 -8.39 13.57 -5.51
C PHE A 92 -9.07 14.17 -4.27
N GLN A 93 -10.10 15.00 -4.46
CA GLN A 93 -10.85 15.56 -3.33
C GLN A 93 -11.55 14.48 -2.52
N VAL A 94 -12.16 13.50 -3.18
CA VAL A 94 -12.82 12.37 -2.50
C VAL A 94 -11.83 11.56 -1.67
N ALA A 95 -10.66 11.25 -2.23
CA ALA A 95 -9.59 10.54 -1.51
C ALA A 95 -9.09 11.35 -0.30
N THR A 96 -8.93 12.67 -0.47
CA THR A 96 -8.52 13.57 0.61
C THR A 96 -9.56 13.63 1.73
N TRP A 97 -10.83 13.76 1.40
CA TRP A 97 -11.92 13.79 2.39
C TRP A 97 -12.04 12.47 3.14
N ALA A 98 -11.89 11.35 2.44
CA ALA A 98 -11.89 10.02 3.07
C ALA A 98 -10.74 9.87 4.07
N ASN A 99 -9.60 10.51 3.81
CA ASN A 99 -8.46 10.45 4.73
C ASN A 99 -8.60 11.45 5.89
N THR A 100 -9.11 12.65 5.65
CA THR A 100 -9.21 13.70 6.67
C THR A 100 -10.47 13.64 7.52
N GLY A 101 -11.50 12.93 7.08
CA GLY A 101 -12.81 12.89 7.73
C GLY A 101 -13.70 14.09 7.44
N TYR A 102 -13.36 14.90 6.45
CA TYR A 102 -14.17 16.04 6.00
C TYR A 102 -14.83 15.74 4.65
N HIS A 103 -16.09 16.10 4.52
CA HIS A 103 -16.81 16.03 3.27
C HIS A 103 -17.68 17.27 3.08
N GLY A 104 -17.30 18.12 2.13
CA GLY A 104 -18.09 19.29 1.75
C GLY A 104 -18.39 20.26 2.89
N GLY A 105 -17.45 20.48 3.81
CA GLY A 105 -17.63 21.33 4.99
C GLY A 105 -18.32 20.65 6.16
N LEU A 106 -18.76 19.42 6.00
CA LEU A 106 -19.30 18.59 7.08
C LEU A 106 -18.24 17.66 7.62
N SER A 107 -18.06 17.64 8.93
CA SER A 107 -17.23 16.64 9.58
C SER A 107 -17.93 15.30 9.48
N VAL A 108 -17.31 14.37 8.78
CA VAL A 108 -17.76 12.96 8.74
C VAL A 108 -16.99 12.24 9.82
N SER A 109 -17.62 12.05 10.95
CA SER A 109 -16.98 11.46 12.14
C SER A 109 -16.76 9.94 12.03
N HIS A 110 -17.18 9.31 10.94
CA HIS A 110 -16.95 7.90 10.78
C HIS A 110 -15.49 7.59 10.41
N LYS A 111 -14.98 6.59 11.02
CA LYS A 111 -13.70 5.97 10.68
C LYS A 111 -13.92 4.95 9.55
N PRO A 112 -12.91 4.62 8.75
CA PRO A 112 -11.49 4.98 8.93
C PRO A 112 -11.07 6.28 8.23
N HIS A 113 -9.88 6.78 8.60
CA HIS A 113 -9.08 7.69 7.80
C HIS A 113 -8.21 6.82 6.88
N VAL A 114 -8.68 6.58 5.69
CA VAL A 114 -8.24 5.46 4.84
C VAL A 114 -6.72 5.35 4.70
N TRP A 115 -6.04 6.43 4.33
CA TRP A 115 -4.59 6.40 4.12
C TRP A 115 -3.81 6.40 5.43
N ASP A 116 -4.16 7.27 6.37
CA ASP A 116 -3.46 7.36 7.66
C ASP A 116 -3.60 6.06 8.46
N ASP A 117 -4.78 5.45 8.48
CA ASP A 117 -5.00 4.16 9.13
C ASP A 117 -4.23 3.04 8.43
N THR A 118 -4.08 3.08 7.11
CA THR A 118 -3.22 2.15 6.37
C THR A 118 -1.77 2.28 6.81
N MET A 119 -1.25 3.51 6.89
CA MET A 119 0.12 3.77 7.34
C MET A 119 0.34 3.34 8.79
N ASP A 120 -0.62 3.64 9.68
CA ASP A 120 -0.54 3.28 11.10
C ASP A 120 -0.57 1.76 11.33
N ASN A 121 -1.26 1.02 10.48
CA ASN A 121 -1.39 -0.44 10.60
C ASN A 121 -0.38 -1.24 9.77
N THR A 122 0.53 -0.59 9.08
CA THR A 122 1.60 -1.23 8.30
C THR A 122 2.98 -0.73 8.70
N ILE A 123 3.25 0.54 8.47
CA ILE A 123 4.58 1.14 8.64
C ILE A 123 4.79 1.61 10.06
N ASN A 124 3.89 2.46 10.58
CA ASN A 124 4.08 3.15 11.86
C ASN A 124 4.05 2.20 13.05
N ASN A 125 3.29 1.12 12.98
CA ASN A 125 3.23 0.10 14.05
C ASN A 125 4.34 -0.96 13.97
N GLY A 126 5.24 -0.88 12.97
CA GLY A 126 6.35 -1.80 12.77
C GLY A 126 5.98 -3.15 12.15
N SER A 127 4.74 -3.34 11.68
CA SER A 127 4.32 -4.61 11.05
C SER A 127 5.11 -4.95 9.81
N LEU A 128 5.34 -3.98 8.91
CA LEU A 128 6.15 -4.21 7.72
C LEU A 128 7.59 -4.59 8.05
N LEU A 129 8.19 -3.95 9.05
CA LEU A 129 9.54 -4.29 9.48
C LEU A 129 9.61 -5.73 10.00
N LYS A 130 8.64 -6.16 10.81
CA LYS A 130 8.55 -7.55 11.29
C LYS A 130 8.41 -8.54 10.14
N SER A 131 7.55 -8.24 9.17
CA SER A 131 7.38 -9.08 7.98
C SER A 131 8.65 -9.16 7.14
N ALA A 132 9.36 -8.05 6.97
CA ALA A 132 10.64 -8.02 6.25
C ALA A 132 11.69 -8.90 6.94
N ILE A 133 11.82 -8.80 8.25
CA ILE A 133 12.74 -9.61 9.05
C ILE A 133 12.39 -11.10 8.92
N ALA A 134 11.11 -11.45 9.07
CA ALA A 134 10.65 -12.83 8.96
C ALA A 134 10.92 -13.41 7.56
N TYR A 135 10.68 -12.63 6.51
CA TYR A 135 10.95 -13.03 5.13
C TYR A 135 12.45 -13.31 4.92
N LEU A 136 13.32 -12.40 5.33
CA LEU A 136 14.76 -12.57 5.18
C LEU A 136 15.28 -13.78 5.97
N LYS A 137 14.79 -13.99 7.19
CA LYS A 137 15.13 -15.18 7.99
C LYS A 137 14.67 -16.47 7.30
N SER A 138 13.50 -16.48 6.68
CA SER A 138 12.99 -17.63 5.92
C SER A 138 13.86 -17.99 4.70
N LYS A 139 14.62 -17.01 4.20
CA LYS A 139 15.59 -17.19 3.09
C LYS A 139 17.01 -17.50 3.58
N GLY A 140 17.21 -17.69 4.88
CA GLY A 140 18.48 -18.07 5.47
C GLY A 140 19.39 -16.92 5.90
N PHE A 141 18.87 -15.67 5.85
CA PHE A 141 19.65 -14.52 6.32
C PHE A 141 19.62 -14.39 7.84
N SER A 142 20.76 -14.02 8.43
CA SER A 142 20.84 -13.61 9.81
C SER A 142 20.58 -12.09 9.88
N VAL A 143 19.47 -11.71 10.51
CA VAL A 143 19.06 -10.31 10.59
C VAL A 143 19.22 -9.82 12.02
N ARG A 144 19.96 -8.72 12.17
CA ARG A 144 20.11 -7.98 13.43
C ARG A 144 19.43 -6.62 13.30
N VAL A 145 18.67 -6.28 14.29
CA VAL A 145 17.95 -5.01 14.36
C VAL A 145 18.44 -4.21 15.56
#